data_8b0784295ba518feff3f2d353f2f9316
#
_entry.id   8b0784295ba518feff3f2d353f2f9316
#
_cell.length_a   1.000
_cell.length_b   1.000
_cell.length_c   1.000
_cell.angle_alpha   90.00
_cell.angle_beta   90.00
_cell.angle_gamma   90.00
#
_symmetry.space_group_name_H-M   'P 1'
#
loop_
_entity.id
_entity.type
_entity.pdbx_description
1 polymer ?
#
loop_
_entity_poly.entity_id
_entity_poly.type
_entity_poly.pdbx_seq_one_letter_code
_entity_poly.pdbx_strand_id
1 'polypeptide(L)'
;MTIRTRRTDALVAAAGTVLLAAALSGCGSADAEDAAAEHKSFAFGGDSLTIDAENSTLELVPADVEQIEVTRRVDGWVVLGSGPDPVWKLEGDELRLEVKCRAVISNCEAHHEVKVPRGLALTVQGDNGKVTAAGFSAPLKISADNGGVDVRDISGPLELHSDNGSVEAERVSGSSVIARSDNGSVRIGFTRVPTLVDTVSDNGSISIDLPAGKSAYAVSAEADNGDVSVKVPRSESSEHVVKARSDNGEVTVRSAN
;
A
#
# COMPACT_ATOMS: atom_id res chain seq x y z
N MET A 1 40.30 -32.94 -85.58
CA MET A 1 40.59 -31.61 -84.97
C MET A 1 39.45 -31.30 -83.96
N THR A 2 39.67 -31.70 -82.73
CA THR A 2 38.65 -31.81 -81.71
C THR A 2 38.87 -30.68 -80.68
N ILE A 3 37.91 -29.77 -80.63
CA ILE A 3 37.91 -28.60 -79.67
C ILE A 3 37.14 -29.05 -78.43
N ARG A 4 37.86 -29.13 -77.28
CA ARG A 4 37.31 -29.36 -75.96
C ARG A 4 36.89 -28.02 -75.38
N THR A 5 35.59 -27.86 -75.18
CA THR A 5 35.05 -26.74 -74.34
C THR A 5 35.11 -27.11 -72.88
N ARG A 6 35.84 -26.30 -72.07
CA ARG A 6 35.88 -26.34 -70.61
C ARG A 6 34.63 -25.63 -70.08
N ARG A 7 33.84 -26.34 -69.29
CA ARG A 7 32.78 -25.78 -68.48
C ARG A 7 33.45 -25.21 -67.22
N THR A 8 33.27 -23.91 -67.01
CA THR A 8 33.58 -23.22 -65.75
C THR A 8 32.33 -23.27 -64.84
N ASP A 9 32.43 -24.03 -63.78
CA ASP A 9 31.41 -24.04 -62.73
C ASP A 9 31.52 -22.78 -61.91
N ALA A 10 30.49 -21.93 -62.00
CA ALA A 10 30.35 -20.76 -61.16
C ALA A 10 29.74 -21.15 -59.81
N LEU A 11 30.56 -21.11 -58.79
CA LEU A 11 30.12 -21.20 -57.38
C LEU A 11 29.38 -19.91 -57.01
N VAL A 12 28.06 -19.99 -56.87
CA VAL A 12 27.24 -18.94 -56.28
C VAL A 12 27.36 -19.05 -54.78
N ALA A 13 28.16 -18.15 -54.21
CA ALA A 13 28.18 -17.92 -52.75
C ALA A 13 26.91 -17.16 -52.33
N ALA A 14 25.97 -17.90 -51.75
CA ALA A 14 24.81 -17.30 -51.08
C ALA A 14 25.29 -16.67 -49.78
N ALA A 15 25.48 -15.38 -49.78
CA ALA A 15 25.67 -14.57 -48.57
C ALA A 15 24.35 -14.52 -47.80
N GLY A 16 24.22 -15.37 -46.80
CA GLY A 16 23.11 -15.33 -45.83
C GLY A 16 23.21 -14.07 -44.96
N THR A 17 22.37 -13.09 -45.25
CA THR A 17 22.16 -11.93 -44.41
C THR A 17 21.38 -12.42 -43.18
N VAL A 18 22.07 -12.64 -42.06
CA VAL A 18 21.42 -12.83 -40.73
C VAL A 18 20.92 -11.45 -40.31
N LEU A 19 19.64 -11.23 -40.53
CA LEU A 19 18.92 -10.13 -39.87
C LEU A 19 18.89 -10.45 -38.38
N LEU A 20 19.76 -9.83 -37.59
CA LEU A 20 19.62 -9.70 -36.14
C LEU A 20 18.40 -8.77 -35.92
N ALA A 21 17.23 -9.36 -35.76
CA ALA A 21 16.10 -8.69 -35.17
C ALA A 21 16.48 -8.47 -33.69
N ALA A 22 17.07 -7.32 -33.39
CA ALA A 22 17.12 -6.84 -32.01
C ALA A 22 15.66 -6.63 -31.58
N ALA A 23 15.14 -7.57 -30.83
CA ALA A 23 13.93 -7.37 -30.06
C ALA A 23 14.27 -6.25 -29.07
N LEU A 24 13.88 -5.01 -29.40
CA LEU A 24 13.66 -3.94 -28.45
C LEU A 24 12.43 -4.39 -27.63
N SER A 25 12.65 -5.33 -26.70
CA SER A 25 11.74 -5.55 -25.60
C SER A 25 11.74 -4.25 -24.81
N GLY A 26 10.62 -3.55 -24.89
CA GLY A 26 10.40 -2.27 -24.29
C GLY A 26 10.82 -2.27 -22.82
N CYS A 27 11.17 -1.09 -22.31
CA CYS A 27 11.23 -0.83 -20.89
C CYS A 27 9.88 -1.22 -20.28
N GLY A 28 9.74 -2.48 -19.86
CA GLY A 28 8.61 -2.94 -19.07
C GLY A 28 8.67 -2.24 -17.72
N SER A 29 7.55 -1.78 -17.23
CA SER A 29 7.41 -1.47 -15.82
C SER A 29 7.81 -2.73 -15.02
N ALA A 30 8.56 -2.55 -13.94
CA ALA A 30 8.77 -3.64 -12.99
C ALA A 30 7.39 -4.06 -12.45
N ASP A 31 7.16 -5.36 -12.35
CA ASP A 31 5.94 -5.95 -11.79
C ASP A 31 6.35 -7.05 -10.81
N ALA A 32 6.43 -6.66 -9.53
CA ALA A 32 6.87 -7.57 -8.49
C ALA A 32 5.84 -8.66 -8.18
N GLU A 33 4.58 -8.54 -8.60
CA GLU A 33 3.55 -9.55 -8.33
C GLU A 33 3.84 -10.86 -9.07
N ASP A 34 4.40 -10.78 -10.28
CA ASP A 34 4.76 -11.94 -11.12
C ASP A 34 6.13 -12.54 -10.79
N ALA A 35 6.94 -11.89 -9.94
CA ALA A 35 8.26 -12.37 -9.58
C ALA A 35 8.23 -13.61 -8.68
N ALA A 36 9.31 -14.39 -8.70
CA ALA A 36 9.45 -15.56 -7.84
C ALA A 36 9.38 -15.20 -6.36
N ALA A 37 8.53 -15.89 -5.61
CA ALA A 37 8.36 -15.66 -4.21
C ALA A 37 9.52 -16.25 -3.38
N GLU A 38 10.04 -15.45 -2.46
CA GLU A 38 10.98 -15.88 -1.42
C GLU A 38 10.30 -15.79 -0.05
N HIS A 39 10.62 -16.73 0.84
CA HIS A 39 9.99 -16.82 2.16
C HIS A 39 11.02 -16.76 3.27
N LYS A 40 10.70 -16.04 4.34
CA LYS A 40 11.52 -16.01 5.56
C LYS A 40 10.64 -15.83 6.79
N SER A 41 10.99 -16.57 7.86
CA SER A 41 10.36 -16.42 9.16
C SER A 41 11.33 -15.80 10.17
N PHE A 42 10.77 -14.99 11.06
CA PHE A 42 11.52 -14.33 12.12
C PHE A 42 10.89 -14.68 13.47
N ALA A 43 11.70 -15.24 14.37
CA ALA A 43 11.28 -15.48 15.74
C ALA A 43 11.07 -14.12 16.44
N PHE A 44 9.87 -13.93 16.98
CA PHE A 44 9.48 -12.69 17.65
C PHE A 44 8.63 -13.02 18.89
N GLY A 45 8.93 -12.38 20.00
CA GLY A 45 8.22 -12.62 21.28
C GLY A 45 7.77 -11.32 21.97
N GLY A 46 7.75 -10.19 21.24
CA GLY A 46 7.27 -8.92 21.76
C GLY A 46 5.76 -8.75 21.62
N ASP A 47 5.21 -7.74 22.28
CA ASP A 47 3.78 -7.38 22.23
C ASP A 47 3.47 -6.33 21.15
N SER A 48 4.50 -5.70 20.59
CA SER A 48 4.40 -4.70 19.52
C SER A 48 5.53 -4.84 18.52
N LEU A 49 5.23 -4.63 17.24
CA LEU A 49 6.19 -4.68 16.13
C LEU A 49 6.14 -3.40 15.32
N THR A 50 7.29 -2.85 15.01
CA THR A 50 7.43 -1.80 13.99
C THR A 50 7.86 -2.43 12.67
N ILE A 51 7.19 -2.08 11.58
CA ILE A 51 7.56 -2.48 10.21
C ILE A 51 7.96 -1.21 9.45
N ASP A 52 9.18 -1.20 8.96
CA ASP A 52 9.75 -0.15 8.12
C ASP A 52 9.91 -0.70 6.69
N ALA A 53 9.14 -0.16 5.74
CA ALA A 53 9.07 -0.65 4.37
C ALA A 53 9.41 0.46 3.37
N GLU A 54 10.61 0.37 2.79
CA GLU A 54 11.07 1.30 1.76
C GLU A 54 10.91 0.71 0.36
N ASN A 55 10.34 1.49 -0.57
CA ASN A 55 10.15 1.11 -1.99
C ASN A 55 9.41 -0.23 -2.17
N SER A 56 8.32 -0.41 -1.43
CA SER A 56 7.64 -1.68 -1.34
C SER A 56 6.13 -1.54 -1.14
N THR A 57 5.37 -2.27 -1.93
CA THR A 57 3.96 -2.54 -1.63
C THR A 57 3.89 -3.57 -0.49
N LEU A 58 3.10 -3.25 0.54
CA LEU A 58 3.01 -4.04 1.76
C LEU A 58 1.59 -4.56 1.99
N GLU A 59 1.48 -5.87 2.19
CA GLU A 59 0.24 -6.53 2.59
C GLU A 59 0.41 -7.14 3.99
N LEU A 60 -0.45 -6.75 4.93
CA LEU A 60 -0.40 -7.15 6.34
C LEU A 60 -1.60 -8.02 6.70
N VAL A 61 -1.34 -9.20 7.24
CA VAL A 61 -2.37 -10.18 7.61
C VAL A 61 -2.10 -10.78 8.99
N PRO A 62 -3.04 -10.67 9.96
CA PRO A 62 -2.94 -11.42 11.21
C PRO A 62 -3.29 -12.89 10.97
N ALA A 63 -2.41 -13.79 11.38
CA ALA A 63 -2.54 -15.22 11.13
C ALA A 63 -2.30 -16.05 12.41
N ASP A 64 -2.67 -17.32 12.36
CA ASP A 64 -2.41 -18.27 13.45
C ASP A 64 -0.98 -18.83 13.32
N VAL A 65 0.01 -17.95 13.48
CA VAL A 65 1.44 -18.22 13.37
C VAL A 65 2.16 -17.86 14.67
N GLU A 66 3.25 -18.55 14.99
CA GLU A 66 4.08 -18.25 16.16
C GLU A 66 5.23 -17.28 15.86
N GLN A 67 5.54 -17.09 14.60
CA GLN A 67 6.62 -16.25 14.09
C GLN A 67 6.08 -15.24 13.08
N ILE A 68 6.82 -14.18 12.84
CA ILE A 68 6.53 -13.29 11.73
C ILE A 68 6.97 -14.00 10.45
N GLU A 69 6.05 -14.21 9.53
CA GLU A 69 6.32 -14.82 8.22
C GLU A 69 6.26 -13.76 7.12
N VAL A 70 7.32 -13.64 6.36
CA VAL A 70 7.43 -12.69 5.25
C VAL A 70 7.59 -13.44 3.95
N THR A 71 6.68 -13.17 3.02
CA THR A 71 6.81 -13.53 1.62
C THR A 71 7.21 -12.29 0.85
N ARG A 72 8.28 -12.37 0.09
CA ARG A 72 8.82 -11.28 -0.72
C ARG A 72 8.82 -11.66 -2.18
N ARG A 73 8.44 -10.71 -3.03
CA ARG A 73 8.66 -10.75 -4.49
C ARG A 73 9.36 -9.46 -4.88
N VAL A 74 10.40 -9.56 -5.69
CA VAL A 74 11.19 -8.40 -6.12
C VAL A 74 11.36 -8.47 -7.62
N ASP A 75 11.05 -7.39 -8.29
CA ASP A 75 11.36 -7.19 -9.70
C ASP A 75 12.04 -5.83 -9.90
N GLY A 76 12.79 -5.73 -10.98
CA GLY A 76 13.39 -4.46 -11.33
C GLY A 76 14.64 -4.57 -12.19
N TRP A 77 15.02 -3.42 -12.71
CA TRP A 77 16.21 -3.29 -13.53
C TRP A 77 16.98 -2.00 -13.18
N VAL A 78 18.27 -2.04 -13.41
CA VAL A 78 19.17 -0.89 -13.21
C VAL A 78 20.02 -0.66 -14.44
N VAL A 79 20.30 0.61 -14.74
CA VAL A 79 21.25 1.03 -15.79
C VAL A 79 22.34 1.87 -15.17
N LEU A 80 23.60 1.48 -15.37
CA LEU A 80 24.79 2.11 -14.78
C LEU A 80 24.71 2.19 -13.25
N GLY A 81 24.66 1.01 -12.62
CA GLY A 81 24.57 0.91 -11.17
C GLY A 81 24.53 -0.53 -10.66
N SER A 82 23.99 -0.71 -9.46
CA SER A 82 23.79 -2.00 -8.81
C SER A 82 22.38 -2.08 -8.21
N GLY A 83 21.84 -3.29 -8.10
CA GLY A 83 20.51 -3.59 -7.57
C GLY A 83 19.67 -4.42 -8.55
N PRO A 84 18.46 -4.80 -8.19
CA PRO A 84 17.84 -4.63 -6.86
C PRO A 84 18.59 -5.41 -5.77
N ASP A 85 18.86 -4.76 -4.63
CA ASP A 85 19.48 -5.38 -3.44
C ASP A 85 18.40 -5.42 -2.33
N PRO A 86 17.62 -6.49 -2.20
CA PRO A 86 16.55 -6.56 -1.22
C PRO A 86 17.08 -6.93 0.16
N VAL A 87 16.61 -6.17 1.17
CA VAL A 87 16.93 -6.37 2.58
C VAL A 87 15.67 -6.76 3.33
N TRP A 88 15.75 -7.77 4.20
CA TRP A 88 14.75 -8.13 5.20
C TRP A 88 15.42 -8.57 6.49
N LYS A 89 15.28 -7.77 7.52
CA LYS A 89 15.97 -7.93 8.78
C LYS A 89 15.06 -7.56 9.95
N LEU A 90 15.06 -8.38 10.97
CA LEU A 90 14.44 -8.07 12.26
C LEU A 90 15.55 -7.73 13.27
N GLU A 91 15.49 -6.54 13.84
CA GLU A 91 16.39 -6.06 14.89
C GLU A 91 15.56 -5.54 16.07
N GLY A 92 15.59 -6.27 17.17
CA GLY A 92 14.72 -5.97 18.30
C GLY A 92 13.24 -6.12 17.95
N ASP A 93 12.51 -5.03 17.95
CA ASP A 93 11.10 -4.91 17.60
C ASP A 93 10.84 -4.22 16.23
N GLU A 94 11.90 -4.01 15.44
CA GLU A 94 11.82 -3.40 14.10
C GLU A 94 12.11 -4.43 13.01
N LEU A 95 11.12 -4.66 12.14
CA LEU A 95 11.25 -5.43 10.90
C LEU A 95 11.46 -4.48 9.73
N ARG A 96 12.67 -4.48 9.17
CA ARG A 96 13.02 -3.67 8.01
C ARG A 96 12.88 -4.46 6.72
N LEU A 97 12.10 -3.92 5.79
CA LEU A 97 11.82 -4.46 4.46
C LEU A 97 12.16 -3.40 3.43
N GLU A 98 13.24 -3.60 2.68
CA GLU A 98 13.79 -2.54 1.83
C GLU A 98 14.30 -3.12 0.51
N VAL A 99 14.15 -2.39 -0.58
CA VAL A 99 14.82 -2.68 -1.86
C VAL A 99 15.70 -1.51 -2.28
N LYS A 100 17.01 -1.75 -2.28
CA LYS A 100 18.00 -0.74 -2.68
C LYS A 100 18.34 -0.87 -4.15
N CYS A 101 18.14 0.22 -4.89
CA CYS A 101 18.62 0.35 -6.26
C CYS A 101 19.52 1.58 -6.37
N ARG A 102 20.82 1.33 -6.56
CA ARG A 102 21.85 2.37 -6.67
C ARG A 102 22.29 2.51 -8.12
N ALA A 103 21.56 3.29 -8.90
CA ALA A 103 21.82 3.45 -10.31
C ALA A 103 21.46 4.85 -10.81
N VAL A 104 22.00 5.21 -11.97
CA VAL A 104 21.65 6.48 -12.65
C VAL A 104 20.20 6.43 -13.13
N ILE A 105 19.76 5.26 -13.59
CA ILE A 105 18.36 4.97 -13.96
C ILE A 105 18.04 3.59 -13.39
N SER A 106 16.95 3.52 -12.64
CA SER A 106 16.45 2.27 -12.07
C SER A 106 14.94 2.28 -12.00
N ASN A 107 14.36 1.11 -12.09
CA ASN A 107 12.98 0.84 -11.71
C ASN A 107 13.01 -0.46 -10.89
N CYS A 108 12.77 -0.35 -9.61
CA CYS A 108 12.79 -1.49 -8.69
C CYS A 108 11.56 -1.42 -7.81
N GLU A 109 10.88 -2.53 -7.74
CA GLU A 109 9.67 -2.69 -6.97
C GLU A 109 9.75 -3.98 -6.14
N ALA A 110 9.22 -3.92 -4.94
CA ALA A 110 9.01 -5.10 -4.11
C ALA A 110 7.56 -5.19 -3.64
N HIS A 111 7.11 -6.41 -3.51
CA HIS A 111 5.87 -6.75 -2.82
C HIS A 111 6.19 -7.65 -1.63
N HIS A 112 5.78 -7.21 -0.44
CA HIS A 112 5.92 -7.97 0.79
C HIS A 112 4.55 -8.31 1.38
N GLU A 113 4.26 -9.60 1.51
CA GLU A 113 3.18 -10.10 2.36
C GLU A 113 3.75 -10.46 3.72
N VAL A 114 3.23 -9.84 4.79
CA VAL A 114 3.69 -10.07 6.16
C VAL A 114 2.55 -10.65 6.99
N LYS A 115 2.72 -11.91 7.40
CA LYS A 115 1.84 -12.57 8.36
C LYS A 115 2.40 -12.40 9.76
N VAL A 116 1.55 -11.87 10.64
CA VAL A 116 1.92 -11.62 12.03
C VAL A 116 1.04 -12.42 12.98
N PRO A 117 1.53 -12.79 14.17
CA PRO A 117 0.70 -13.40 15.21
C PRO A 117 -0.52 -12.55 15.54
N ARG A 118 -1.68 -13.19 15.77
CA ARG A 118 -2.90 -12.48 16.20
C ARG A 118 -2.68 -11.76 17.52
N GLY A 119 -3.25 -10.58 17.66
CA GLY A 119 -3.18 -9.77 18.88
C GLY A 119 -1.91 -8.91 19.00
N LEU A 120 -0.99 -9.01 18.05
CA LEU A 120 0.20 -8.17 17.99
C LEU A 120 -0.17 -6.75 17.56
N ALA A 121 0.24 -5.75 18.36
CA ALA A 121 0.12 -4.35 17.97
C ALA A 121 1.13 -3.99 16.88
N LEU A 122 0.70 -3.27 15.83
CA LEU A 122 1.59 -2.89 14.73
C LEU A 122 1.72 -1.38 14.58
N THR A 123 2.95 -0.94 14.34
CA THR A 123 3.28 0.38 13.77
C THR A 123 3.97 0.13 12.44
N VAL A 124 3.47 0.77 11.37
CA VAL A 124 3.97 0.61 10.01
C VAL A 124 4.40 1.96 9.47
N GLN A 125 5.57 2.01 8.89
CA GLN A 125 6.13 3.15 8.16
C GLN A 125 6.43 2.69 6.74
N GLY A 126 5.84 3.34 5.75
CA GLY A 126 6.03 3.06 4.35
C GLY A 126 6.46 4.31 3.59
N ASP A 127 7.56 4.26 2.84
CA ASP A 127 7.99 5.42 2.04
C ASP A 127 7.27 5.45 0.70
N ASN A 128 7.49 4.44 -0.13
CA ASN A 128 6.95 4.38 -1.49
C ASN A 128 6.27 3.04 -1.71
N GLY A 129 4.99 3.09 -1.95
CA GLY A 129 4.18 1.91 -2.20
C GLY A 129 2.91 1.90 -1.36
N LYS A 130 1.95 1.15 -1.81
CA LYS A 130 0.66 1.01 -1.13
C LYS A 130 0.80 0.10 0.10
N VAL A 131 0.20 0.51 1.22
CA VAL A 131 0.06 -0.34 2.40
C VAL A 131 -1.38 -0.85 2.51
N THR A 132 -1.54 -2.16 2.56
CA THR A 132 -2.83 -2.82 2.77
C THR A 132 -2.82 -3.64 4.06
N ALA A 133 -3.93 -3.62 4.81
CA ALA A 133 -4.08 -4.42 6.02
C ALA A 133 -5.52 -4.90 6.21
N ALA A 134 -5.70 -6.13 6.65
CA ALA A 134 -7.04 -6.68 6.85
C ALA A 134 -7.13 -7.56 8.10
N GLY A 135 -8.26 -7.48 8.84
CA GLY A 135 -8.60 -8.40 9.91
C GLY A 135 -7.93 -8.15 11.26
N PHE A 136 -7.38 -6.96 11.49
CA PHE A 136 -6.70 -6.63 12.75
C PHE A 136 -7.68 -6.31 13.89
N SER A 137 -7.42 -6.91 15.05
CA SER A 137 -8.14 -6.65 16.30
C SER A 137 -7.29 -5.95 17.36
N ALA A 138 -5.97 -5.97 17.24
CA ALA A 138 -5.03 -5.21 18.04
C ALA A 138 -4.85 -3.79 17.47
N PRO A 139 -4.24 -2.86 18.23
CA PRO A 139 -3.92 -1.53 17.73
C PRO A 139 -3.10 -1.58 16.44
N LEU A 140 -3.52 -0.80 15.43
CA LEU A 140 -2.85 -0.69 14.16
C LEU A 140 -2.61 0.79 13.83
N LYS A 141 -1.34 1.15 13.66
CA LYS A 141 -0.90 2.47 13.19
C LYS A 141 -0.16 2.31 11.87
N ILE A 142 -0.58 3.06 10.84
CA ILE A 142 0.07 3.08 9.52
C ILE A 142 0.37 4.51 9.13
N SER A 143 1.60 4.78 8.74
CA SER A 143 2.04 6.03 8.13
C SER A 143 2.69 5.73 6.79
N ALA A 144 2.30 6.43 5.73
CA ALA A 144 2.83 6.30 4.38
C ALA A 144 3.20 7.68 3.82
N ASP A 145 4.40 7.82 3.27
CA ASP A 145 4.83 9.10 2.67
C ASP A 145 4.28 9.24 1.25
N ASN A 146 4.57 8.27 0.37
CA ASN A 146 4.16 8.30 -1.04
C ASN A 146 3.39 7.04 -1.42
N GLY A 147 2.24 6.85 -0.83
CA GLY A 147 1.41 5.68 -1.11
C GLY A 147 0.07 5.74 -0.42
N GLY A 148 -0.93 5.07 -0.99
CA GLY A 148 -2.24 4.96 -0.37
C GLY A 148 -2.22 3.95 0.78
N VAL A 149 -3.09 4.18 1.76
CA VAL A 149 -3.36 3.25 2.86
C VAL A 149 -4.77 2.70 2.71
N ASP A 150 -4.89 1.39 2.56
CA ASP A 150 -6.17 0.69 2.39
C ASP A 150 -6.31 -0.39 3.47
N VAL A 151 -7.23 -0.21 4.38
CA VAL A 151 -7.46 -1.17 5.46
C VAL A 151 -8.91 -1.64 5.50
N ARG A 152 -9.11 -2.91 5.90
CA ARG A 152 -10.46 -3.47 5.96
C ARG A 152 -10.62 -4.47 7.11
N ASP A 153 -11.88 -4.61 7.58
CA ASP A 153 -12.25 -5.54 8.66
C ASP A 153 -11.46 -5.29 9.96
N ILE A 154 -11.28 -4.02 10.34
CA ILE A 154 -10.53 -3.64 11.54
C ILE A 154 -11.46 -3.50 12.73
N SER A 155 -11.13 -4.18 13.82
CA SER A 155 -11.88 -4.10 15.08
C SER A 155 -11.11 -3.47 16.25
N GLY A 156 -9.80 -3.31 16.12
CA GLY A 156 -8.94 -2.61 17.06
C GLY A 156 -8.93 -1.09 16.87
N PRO A 157 -8.25 -0.35 17.77
CA PRO A 157 -7.91 1.06 17.56
C PRO A 157 -7.10 1.26 16.28
N LEU A 158 -7.45 2.30 15.51
CA LEU A 158 -6.89 2.53 14.18
C LEU A 158 -6.35 3.97 14.07
N GLU A 159 -5.09 4.10 13.67
CA GLU A 159 -4.46 5.38 13.33
C GLU A 159 -3.82 5.27 11.95
N LEU A 160 -4.27 6.10 11.00
CA LEU A 160 -3.83 6.10 9.62
C LEU A 160 -3.35 7.48 9.21
N HIS A 161 -2.24 7.53 8.50
CA HIS A 161 -1.69 8.75 7.94
C HIS A 161 -1.11 8.49 6.55
N SER A 162 -1.31 9.44 5.63
CA SER A 162 -0.60 9.46 4.36
C SER A 162 -0.28 10.91 3.97
N ASP A 163 0.98 11.18 3.58
CA ASP A 163 1.35 12.50 3.07
C ASP A 163 0.85 12.69 1.64
N ASN A 164 1.10 11.70 0.76
CA ASN A 164 0.75 11.78 -0.66
C ASN A 164 -0.05 10.58 -1.15
N GLY A 165 -1.19 10.33 -0.54
CA GLY A 165 -2.05 9.22 -0.93
C GLY A 165 -3.39 9.24 -0.22
N SER A 166 -4.36 8.54 -0.78
CA SER A 166 -5.67 8.40 -0.14
C SER A 166 -5.62 7.39 0.99
N VAL A 167 -6.42 7.66 2.02
CA VAL A 167 -6.65 6.76 3.15
C VAL A 167 -8.05 6.17 3.03
N GLU A 168 -8.13 4.85 2.93
CA GLU A 168 -9.39 4.12 2.85
C GLU A 168 -9.49 3.07 3.97
N ALA A 169 -10.58 3.10 4.73
CA ALA A 169 -10.85 2.14 5.79
C ALA A 169 -12.27 1.61 5.66
N GLU A 170 -12.40 0.35 5.31
CA GLU A 170 -13.69 -0.30 5.09
C GLU A 170 -14.04 -1.29 6.18
N ARG A 171 -15.35 -1.42 6.46
CA ARG A 171 -15.91 -2.37 7.43
C ARG A 171 -15.25 -2.29 8.81
N VAL A 172 -14.99 -1.06 9.27
CA VAL A 172 -14.41 -0.82 10.58
C VAL A 172 -15.46 -1.08 11.68
N SER A 173 -15.12 -1.89 12.65
CA SER A 173 -15.92 -2.15 13.86
C SER A 173 -15.24 -1.66 15.14
N GLY A 174 -14.03 -1.10 15.02
CA GLY A 174 -13.28 -0.48 16.10
C GLY A 174 -13.96 0.77 16.66
N SER A 175 -13.75 1.04 17.94
CA SER A 175 -14.37 2.16 18.62
C SER A 175 -13.67 3.50 18.38
N SER A 176 -12.41 3.50 17.95
CA SER A 176 -11.60 4.72 17.75
C SER A 176 -10.85 4.65 16.43
N VAL A 177 -11.04 5.68 15.60
CA VAL A 177 -10.32 5.86 14.33
C VAL A 177 -9.81 7.28 14.25
N ILE A 178 -8.52 7.42 13.98
CA ILE A 178 -7.86 8.67 13.61
C ILE A 178 -7.31 8.47 12.19
N ALA A 179 -7.67 9.35 11.25
CA ALA A 179 -7.20 9.23 9.87
C ALA A 179 -6.84 10.60 9.30
N ARG A 180 -5.66 10.72 8.71
CA ARG A 180 -5.14 11.96 8.14
C ARG A 180 -4.57 11.73 6.75
N SER A 181 -4.76 12.72 5.87
CA SER A 181 -4.05 12.79 4.60
C SER A 181 -3.71 14.24 4.27
N ASP A 182 -2.47 14.51 3.90
CA ASP A 182 -2.09 15.85 3.46
C ASP A 182 -2.54 16.07 2.02
N ASN A 183 -2.27 15.10 1.12
CA ASN A 183 -2.64 15.20 -0.30
C ASN A 183 -3.41 13.96 -0.77
N GLY A 184 -4.63 13.80 -0.31
CA GLY A 184 -5.48 12.69 -0.69
C GLY A 184 -6.80 12.67 0.06
N SER A 185 -7.74 11.91 -0.46
CA SER A 185 -9.06 11.77 0.17
C SER A 185 -9.02 10.77 1.33
N VAL A 186 -9.84 11.02 2.35
CA VAL A 186 -10.07 10.12 3.47
C VAL A 186 -11.47 9.51 3.35
N ARG A 187 -11.57 8.17 3.28
CA ARG A 187 -12.86 7.46 3.25
C ARG A 187 -12.90 6.40 4.34
N ILE A 188 -13.93 6.47 5.19
CA ILE A 188 -14.09 5.51 6.29
C ILE A 188 -15.51 4.99 6.33
N GLY A 189 -15.67 3.66 6.31
CA GLY A 189 -16.94 2.96 6.45
C GLY A 189 -16.99 2.12 7.73
N PHE A 190 -17.97 2.40 8.58
CA PHE A 190 -18.18 1.71 9.85
C PHE A 190 -19.31 0.67 9.78
N THR A 191 -19.08 -0.48 10.42
CA THR A 191 -20.07 -1.53 10.64
C THR A 191 -20.67 -1.51 12.05
N ARG A 192 -20.03 -0.79 12.99
CA ARG A 192 -20.48 -0.58 14.37
C ARG A 192 -20.34 0.90 14.72
N VAL A 193 -21.20 1.37 15.63
CA VAL A 193 -21.16 2.77 16.10
C VAL A 193 -19.82 3.05 16.80
N PRO A 194 -18.99 3.97 16.27
CA PRO A 194 -17.73 4.34 16.91
C PRO A 194 -17.95 5.26 18.10
N THR A 195 -17.00 5.31 19.02
CA THR A 195 -16.92 6.29 20.10
C THR A 195 -16.19 7.56 19.62
N LEU A 196 -15.10 7.39 18.84
CA LEU A 196 -14.31 8.51 18.33
C LEU A 196 -13.96 8.28 16.86
N VAL A 197 -14.26 9.28 16.04
CA VAL A 197 -13.73 9.46 14.69
C VAL A 197 -13.11 10.82 14.59
N ASP A 198 -11.85 10.91 14.21
CA ASP A 198 -11.13 12.17 14.00
C ASP A 198 -10.41 12.11 12.65
N THR A 199 -10.88 12.91 11.68
CA THR A 199 -10.38 12.87 10.30
C THR A 199 -9.98 14.25 9.84
N VAL A 200 -8.82 14.33 9.20
CA VAL A 200 -8.29 15.56 8.60
C VAL A 200 -7.78 15.26 7.19
N SER A 201 -8.06 16.16 6.25
CA SER A 201 -7.42 16.19 4.94
C SER A 201 -7.10 17.64 4.57
N ASP A 202 -5.85 17.92 4.20
CA ASP A 202 -5.49 19.27 3.76
C ASP A 202 -5.96 19.48 2.31
N ASN A 203 -5.69 18.50 1.41
CA ASN A 203 -6.06 18.57 0.00
C ASN A 203 -6.79 17.31 -0.45
N GLY A 204 -8.06 17.19 -0.08
CA GLY A 204 -8.89 16.06 -0.48
C GLY A 204 -10.22 16.01 0.26
N SER A 205 -11.15 15.24 -0.27
CA SER A 205 -12.47 15.10 0.33
C SER A 205 -12.47 14.05 1.45
N ILE A 206 -13.33 14.28 2.44
CA ILE A 206 -13.57 13.35 3.54
C ILE A 206 -14.97 12.75 3.40
N SER A 207 -15.06 11.42 3.43
CA SER A 207 -16.34 10.69 3.43
C SER A 207 -16.38 9.71 4.59
N ILE A 208 -17.36 9.88 5.48
CA ILE A 208 -17.57 9.01 6.63
C ILE A 208 -18.96 8.37 6.53
N ASP A 209 -18.98 7.05 6.38
CA ASP A 209 -20.18 6.22 6.37
C ASP A 209 -20.37 5.58 7.75
N LEU A 210 -21.37 6.07 8.50
CA LEU A 210 -21.70 5.57 9.84
C LEU A 210 -22.81 4.55 9.76
N PRO A 211 -22.91 3.59 10.70
CA PRO A 211 -23.95 2.58 10.69
C PRO A 211 -25.36 3.20 10.69
N ALA A 212 -26.25 2.64 9.89
CA ALA A 212 -27.66 3.01 9.91
C ALA A 212 -28.28 2.70 11.27
N GLY A 213 -29.13 3.59 11.77
CA GLY A 213 -29.78 3.39 13.07
C GLY A 213 -30.25 4.69 13.72
N LYS A 214 -30.56 4.58 15.02
CA LYS A 214 -31.06 5.70 15.83
C LYS A 214 -29.96 6.37 16.66
N SER A 215 -28.72 5.90 16.58
CA SER A 215 -27.60 6.48 17.30
C SER A 215 -27.36 7.91 16.83
N ALA A 216 -27.30 8.84 17.76
CA ALA A 216 -26.98 10.22 17.48
C ALA A 216 -25.48 10.46 17.72
N TYR A 217 -24.90 11.40 17.02
CA TYR A 217 -23.48 11.72 17.07
C TYR A 217 -23.24 13.20 17.40
N ALA A 218 -22.21 13.50 18.19
CA ALA A 218 -21.66 14.84 18.32
C ALA A 218 -20.75 15.08 17.11
N VAL A 219 -21.25 15.80 16.08
CA VAL A 219 -20.55 15.98 14.81
C VAL A 219 -20.01 17.40 14.71
N SER A 220 -18.69 17.53 14.52
CA SER A 220 -18.01 18.74 14.04
C SER A 220 -17.46 18.45 12.66
N ALA A 221 -18.04 19.07 11.63
CA ALA A 221 -17.64 18.90 10.24
C ALA A 221 -17.37 20.28 9.64
N GLU A 222 -16.19 20.48 9.09
CA GLU A 222 -15.70 21.76 8.59
C GLU A 222 -15.00 21.56 7.25
N ALA A 223 -15.21 22.50 6.32
CA ALA A 223 -14.47 22.61 5.08
C ALA A 223 -14.13 24.07 4.83
N ASP A 224 -12.84 24.42 4.70
CA ASP A 224 -12.45 25.80 4.46
C ASP A 224 -12.76 26.19 3.00
N ASN A 225 -12.49 25.29 2.05
CA ASN A 225 -12.82 25.41 0.63
C ASN A 225 -13.53 24.15 0.14
N GLY A 226 -14.84 24.10 0.29
CA GLY A 226 -15.66 22.97 -0.12
C GLY A 226 -17.02 22.93 0.57
N ASP A 227 -17.83 21.97 0.21
CA ASP A 227 -19.15 21.79 0.77
C ASP A 227 -19.12 20.84 1.99
N VAL A 228 -20.00 21.11 2.96
CA VAL A 228 -20.20 20.23 4.11
C VAL A 228 -21.60 19.62 4.09
N SER A 229 -21.70 18.30 4.12
CA SER A 229 -22.93 17.55 4.15
C SER A 229 -22.98 16.57 5.32
N VAL A 230 -23.87 16.83 6.29
CA VAL A 230 -24.05 15.94 7.44
C VAL A 230 -25.47 15.38 7.44
N LYS A 231 -25.60 14.08 7.19
CA LYS A 231 -26.88 13.34 7.04
C LYS A 231 -26.96 12.18 8.04
N VAL A 232 -26.71 12.46 9.32
CA VAL A 232 -26.86 11.51 10.44
C VAL A 232 -27.64 12.17 11.58
N PRO A 233 -28.28 11.41 12.49
CA PRO A 233 -28.85 11.97 13.72
C PRO A 233 -27.77 12.62 14.56
N ARG A 234 -28.01 13.86 15.04
CA ARG A 234 -27.03 14.64 15.82
C ARG A 234 -27.51 14.93 17.23
N SER A 235 -26.56 14.92 18.18
CA SER A 235 -26.76 15.38 19.56
C SER A 235 -25.42 15.86 20.11
N GLU A 236 -25.33 17.09 20.55
CA GLU A 236 -24.11 17.68 21.15
C GLU A 236 -23.67 16.97 22.44
N SER A 237 -24.61 16.31 23.13
CA SER A 237 -24.33 15.54 24.34
C SER A 237 -23.99 14.06 24.08
N SER A 238 -23.83 13.66 22.83
CA SER A 238 -23.50 12.27 22.50
C SER A 238 -22.06 11.93 22.89
N GLU A 239 -21.85 10.72 23.41
CA GLU A 239 -20.53 10.13 23.64
C GLU A 239 -19.87 9.66 22.34
N HIS A 240 -20.62 9.62 21.23
CA HIS A 240 -20.13 9.26 19.90
C HIS A 240 -19.68 10.52 19.16
N VAL A 241 -18.39 10.77 19.16
CA VAL A 241 -17.79 12.01 18.62
C VAL A 241 -17.28 11.74 17.19
N VAL A 242 -17.69 12.60 16.26
CA VAL A 242 -17.20 12.60 14.87
C VAL A 242 -16.66 13.99 14.54
N LYS A 243 -15.37 14.06 14.26
CA LYS A 243 -14.69 15.26 13.78
C LYS A 243 -14.18 15.02 12.38
N ALA A 244 -14.48 15.94 11.47
CA ALA A 244 -14.03 15.89 10.09
C ALA A 244 -13.66 17.29 9.63
N ARG A 245 -12.43 17.49 9.19
CA ARG A 245 -11.95 18.78 8.70
C ARG A 245 -11.21 18.61 7.38
N SER A 246 -11.60 19.39 6.37
CA SER A 246 -10.85 19.52 5.13
C SER A 246 -10.53 20.99 4.87
N ASP A 247 -9.29 21.28 4.47
CA ASP A 247 -8.94 22.62 4.02
C ASP A 247 -9.40 22.85 2.56
N ASN A 248 -9.19 21.83 1.68
CA ASN A 248 -9.60 21.89 0.27
C ASN A 248 -10.30 20.61 -0.15
N GLY A 249 -11.61 20.53 0.04
CA GLY A 249 -12.41 19.36 -0.35
C GLY A 249 -13.76 19.30 0.32
N GLU A 250 -14.62 18.43 -0.15
CA GLU A 250 -15.95 18.20 0.42
C GLU A 250 -15.85 17.33 1.69
N VAL A 251 -16.63 17.66 2.71
CA VAL A 251 -16.81 16.84 3.90
C VAL A 251 -18.21 16.25 3.93
N THR A 252 -18.30 14.93 3.84
CA THR A 252 -19.57 14.20 3.88
C THR A 252 -19.59 13.22 5.05
N VAL A 253 -20.60 13.36 5.93
CA VAL A 253 -20.91 12.40 6.99
C VAL A 253 -22.34 11.90 6.81
N ARG A 254 -22.50 10.61 6.52
CA ARG A 254 -23.81 10.01 6.22
C ARG A 254 -24.00 8.66 6.89
N SER A 255 -25.29 8.23 7.01
CA SER A 255 -25.60 6.86 7.39
C SER A 255 -25.40 5.94 6.18
N ALA A 256 -24.72 4.82 6.38
CA ALA A 256 -24.68 3.73 5.41
C ALA A 256 -26.12 3.22 5.15
N ASN A 257 -26.41 2.88 3.90
CA ASN A 257 -27.72 2.33 3.50
C ASN A 257 -27.84 0.85 3.90
#